data_ba23fc5029f9d04598da942fe50a1ccc
#
_entry.id   ba23fc5029f9d04598da942fe50a1ccc
#
_cell.length_a   1.000
_cell.length_b   1.000
_cell.length_c   1.000
_cell.angle_alpha   90.00
_cell.angle_beta   90.00
_cell.angle_gamma   90.00
#
_symmetry.space_group_name_H-M   'P 1'
#
loop_
_entity.id
_entity.type
_entity.pdbx_description
1 polymer ?
#
loop_
_entity_poly.entity_id
_entity_poly.type
_entity_poly.pdbx_seq_one_letter_code
_entity_poly.pdbx_strand_id
1 'polypeptide(L)'
;MGKSKNYGMNTKALHANKRFEPISGDIMPPLHLSTTYKNEVPGESDYFYGRINNPTRELFERTLASLEGIENYEEQHAFAMASGMSAVSIIAELAKPGDNVVITKDVYGGTTNYFSKIIRERGVEVNFCDFSDHEALNALLNEKTKLAWIESPSNPSMKLYDLQKISEIVHQYQTLLVADSTFSTPFITRPFEHGVDIIMHSTTKYIGGHSDTLGGAVLCKDAELHETLMLYQRQGGAIMSPFDSYLVQRGLYTLGPRIKLHSENAHKLAEYLENSEHIKEIRYPGLEGYENHEIAVKQMDYFGGMMSFYLEENINQEKFCLLYTSPSPRDATLSRMPSSA
;
A
#
# COMPACT_ATOMS: atom_id res chain seq x y z
N MET A 1 1.72 14.44 -28.37
CA MET A 1 2.48 14.00 -27.19
C MET A 1 2.93 15.24 -26.43
N GLY A 2 2.21 15.61 -25.37
CA GLY A 2 2.54 16.75 -24.52
C GLY A 2 3.70 16.36 -23.60
N LYS A 3 4.76 17.19 -23.55
CA LYS A 3 5.82 17.08 -22.55
C LYS A 3 5.17 16.92 -21.18
N SER A 4 5.60 15.92 -20.38
CA SER A 4 5.15 15.73 -18.99
C SER A 4 5.40 17.04 -18.25
N LYS A 5 4.36 17.81 -18.01
CA LYS A 5 4.44 18.99 -17.17
C LYS A 5 4.74 18.50 -15.76
N ASN A 6 5.73 19.09 -15.12
CA ASN A 6 6.09 18.77 -13.73
C ASN A 6 4.98 19.29 -12.78
N TYR A 7 3.88 18.55 -12.72
CA TYR A 7 2.73 18.88 -11.88
C TYR A 7 3.01 18.50 -10.41
N GLY A 8 2.57 19.33 -9.48
CA GLY A 8 2.52 18.94 -8.06
C GLY A 8 1.54 17.77 -7.82
N MET A 9 1.69 17.07 -6.71
CA MET A 9 0.97 15.83 -6.37
C MET A 9 -0.57 15.96 -6.49
N ASN A 10 -1.17 17.03 -5.97
CA ASN A 10 -2.62 17.26 -6.09
C ASN A 10 -3.08 17.41 -7.55
N THR A 11 -2.26 18.06 -8.38
CA THR A 11 -2.55 18.21 -9.82
C THR A 11 -2.40 16.88 -10.55
N LYS A 12 -1.39 16.06 -10.19
CA LYS A 12 -1.23 14.71 -10.73
C LYS A 12 -2.43 13.83 -10.39
N ALA A 13 -2.90 13.85 -9.15
CA ALA A 13 -4.08 13.08 -8.73
C ALA A 13 -5.32 13.39 -9.59
N LEU A 14 -5.49 14.65 -9.99
CA LEU A 14 -6.65 15.10 -10.76
C LEU A 14 -6.49 14.94 -12.27
N HIS A 15 -5.28 15.05 -12.81
CA HIS A 15 -5.06 15.30 -14.23
C HIS A 15 -4.03 14.42 -14.91
N ALA A 16 -3.23 13.61 -14.20
CA ALA A 16 -2.08 12.90 -14.79
C ALA A 16 -2.45 12.07 -16.03
N ASN A 17 -3.61 11.41 -16.02
CA ASN A 17 -4.04 10.51 -17.09
C ASN A 17 -5.44 10.80 -17.60
N LYS A 18 -5.93 12.01 -17.40
CA LYS A 18 -7.30 12.37 -17.78
C LYS A 18 -7.40 12.45 -19.30
N ARG A 19 -8.16 11.53 -19.89
CA ARG A 19 -8.54 11.57 -21.30
C ARG A 19 -10.02 11.99 -21.37
N PHE A 20 -10.31 12.94 -22.25
CA PHE A 20 -11.70 13.30 -22.53
C PHE A 20 -12.34 12.19 -23.37
N GLU A 21 -13.59 11.88 -23.07
CA GLU A 21 -14.37 10.96 -23.87
C GLU A 21 -14.54 11.55 -25.30
N PRO A 22 -14.11 10.81 -26.37
CA PRO A 22 -14.06 11.40 -27.71
C PRO A 22 -15.43 11.73 -28.31
N ILE A 23 -16.49 11.06 -27.89
CA ILE A 23 -17.86 11.21 -28.46
C ILE A 23 -18.59 12.36 -27.78
N SER A 24 -18.65 12.36 -26.45
CA SER A 24 -19.43 13.33 -25.66
C SER A 24 -18.59 14.49 -25.14
N GLY A 25 -17.26 14.34 -25.06
CA GLY A 25 -16.37 15.32 -24.45
C GLY A 25 -16.43 15.36 -22.94
N ASP A 26 -16.88 14.29 -22.29
CA ASP A 26 -17.03 14.21 -20.85
C ASP A 26 -15.72 14.54 -20.12
N ILE A 27 -15.83 15.45 -19.16
CA ILE A 27 -14.69 15.81 -18.30
C ILE A 27 -14.36 14.67 -17.33
N MET A 28 -15.39 13.99 -16.83
CA MET A 28 -15.23 12.81 -15.99
C MET A 28 -15.18 11.57 -16.88
N PRO A 29 -14.10 10.76 -16.82
CA PRO A 29 -14.02 9.54 -17.63
C PRO A 29 -15.19 8.60 -17.37
N PRO A 30 -15.81 8.02 -18.41
CA PRO A 30 -16.93 7.12 -18.25
C PRO A 30 -16.54 5.80 -17.59
N LEU A 31 -17.54 5.15 -16.96
CA LEU A 31 -17.40 3.82 -16.41
C LEU A 31 -17.59 2.77 -17.51
N HIS A 32 -16.53 2.06 -17.89
CA HIS A 32 -16.53 1.01 -18.89
C HIS A 32 -16.76 -0.36 -18.26
N LEU A 33 -17.95 -0.93 -18.45
CA LEU A 33 -18.34 -2.24 -17.90
C LEU A 33 -18.15 -3.39 -18.91
N SER A 34 -17.72 -3.11 -20.15
CA SER A 34 -17.61 -4.12 -21.19
C SER A 34 -16.58 -5.20 -20.84
N THR A 35 -16.95 -6.47 -21.05
CA THR A 35 -16.02 -7.60 -20.92
C THR A 35 -15.21 -7.84 -22.19
N THR A 36 -15.76 -7.50 -23.35
CA THR A 36 -15.10 -7.67 -24.65
C THR A 36 -15.24 -6.40 -25.49
N TYR A 37 -14.27 -6.16 -26.33
CA TYR A 37 -14.19 -4.96 -27.16
C TYR A 37 -14.16 -5.34 -28.64
N LYS A 38 -14.73 -4.47 -29.50
CA LYS A 38 -14.67 -4.66 -30.95
C LYS A 38 -13.22 -4.46 -31.41
N ASN A 39 -12.69 -5.45 -32.07
CA ASN A 39 -11.39 -5.39 -32.75
C ASN A 39 -11.64 -5.52 -34.26
N GLU A 40 -11.25 -4.54 -35.04
CA GLU A 40 -11.35 -4.59 -36.49
C GLU A 40 -10.24 -5.42 -37.10
N VAL A 41 -9.03 -5.30 -36.53
CA VAL A 41 -7.86 -6.13 -36.88
C VAL A 41 -7.36 -6.81 -35.63
N PRO A 42 -7.19 -8.13 -35.62
CA PRO A 42 -6.66 -8.86 -34.46
C PRO A 42 -5.28 -8.33 -34.04
N GLY A 43 -5.15 -7.93 -32.77
CA GLY A 43 -3.89 -7.46 -32.18
C GLY A 43 -3.59 -5.97 -32.35
N GLU A 44 -4.44 -5.20 -33.03
CA GLU A 44 -4.21 -3.75 -33.23
C GLU A 44 -5.01 -2.85 -32.25
N SER A 45 -5.90 -3.45 -31.44
CA SER A 45 -6.68 -2.68 -30.48
C SER A 45 -6.01 -2.61 -29.11
N ASP A 46 -6.03 -1.46 -28.47
CA ASP A 46 -5.56 -1.27 -27.09
C ASP A 46 -6.37 -2.09 -26.08
N TYR A 47 -7.63 -2.39 -26.38
CA TYR A 47 -8.53 -3.16 -25.53
C TYR A 47 -9.07 -4.38 -26.25
N PHE A 48 -8.99 -5.51 -25.59
CA PHE A 48 -9.44 -6.79 -26.15
C PHE A 48 -10.44 -7.49 -25.21
N TYR A 49 -10.05 -7.66 -23.96
CA TYR A 49 -10.82 -8.38 -22.95
C TYR A 49 -10.65 -7.74 -21.57
N GLY A 50 -11.75 -7.48 -20.87
CA GLY A 50 -11.79 -6.70 -19.63
C GLY A 50 -10.92 -7.23 -18.47
N ARG A 51 -10.62 -8.55 -18.43
CA ARG A 51 -9.67 -9.11 -17.48
C ARG A 51 -8.23 -8.68 -17.80
N ILE A 52 -7.88 -8.55 -19.06
CA ILE A 52 -6.54 -8.15 -19.50
C ILE A 52 -6.34 -6.65 -19.29
N ASN A 53 -7.23 -5.84 -19.85
CA ASN A 53 -7.22 -4.39 -19.70
C ASN A 53 -8.65 -3.81 -19.77
N ASN A 54 -8.83 -2.67 -19.11
CA ASN A 54 -10.11 -1.96 -19.07
C ASN A 54 -9.83 -0.46 -18.91
N PRO A 55 -10.46 0.45 -19.70
CA PRO A 55 -10.15 1.87 -19.66
C PRO A 55 -10.33 2.53 -18.29
N THR A 56 -11.33 2.11 -17.51
CA THR A 56 -11.59 2.65 -16.18
C THR A 56 -10.54 2.18 -15.17
N ARG A 57 -10.15 0.89 -15.22
CA ARG A 57 -9.09 0.36 -14.36
C ARG A 57 -7.74 0.98 -14.70
N GLU A 58 -7.41 1.08 -15.97
CA GLU A 58 -6.15 1.66 -16.45
C GLU A 58 -5.96 3.11 -16.03
N LEU A 59 -7.02 3.91 -16.01
CA LEU A 59 -6.96 5.28 -15.51
C LEU A 59 -6.46 5.34 -14.07
N PHE A 60 -7.01 4.49 -13.20
CA PHE A 60 -6.57 4.38 -11.82
C PHE A 60 -5.12 3.88 -11.73
N GLU A 61 -4.79 2.80 -12.45
CA GLU A 61 -3.45 2.18 -12.47
C GLU A 61 -2.36 3.18 -12.85
N ARG A 62 -2.58 3.96 -13.90
CA ARG A 62 -1.65 5.00 -14.37
C ARG A 62 -1.59 6.21 -13.43
N THR A 63 -2.72 6.61 -12.86
CA THR A 63 -2.74 7.74 -11.92
C THR A 63 -1.96 7.41 -10.66
N LEU A 64 -2.16 6.22 -10.08
CA LEU A 64 -1.42 5.80 -8.90
C LEU A 64 0.09 5.66 -9.18
N ALA A 65 0.47 5.07 -10.32
CA ALA A 65 1.87 4.95 -10.73
C ALA A 65 2.55 6.33 -10.84
N SER A 66 1.87 7.31 -11.44
CA SER A 66 2.36 8.69 -11.50
C SER A 66 2.54 9.34 -10.13
N LEU A 67 1.66 9.04 -9.16
CA LEU A 67 1.76 9.54 -7.78
C LEU A 67 2.92 8.90 -7.03
N GLU A 68 3.20 7.62 -7.25
CA GLU A 68 4.34 6.90 -6.67
C GLU A 68 5.68 7.22 -7.37
N GLY A 69 5.69 8.12 -8.35
CA GLY A 69 6.91 8.59 -8.98
C GLY A 69 7.45 7.66 -10.08
N ILE A 70 6.60 6.86 -10.71
CA ILE A 70 6.95 6.15 -11.94
C ILE A 70 6.81 7.13 -13.09
N GLU A 71 7.92 7.44 -13.78
CA GLU A 71 7.92 8.39 -14.89
C GLU A 71 7.29 7.80 -16.15
N ASN A 72 7.57 6.52 -16.41
CA ASN A 72 7.04 5.78 -17.56
C ASN A 72 5.73 5.05 -17.24
N TYR A 73 4.82 5.73 -16.55
CA TYR A 73 3.57 5.16 -16.05
C TYR A 73 2.56 4.76 -17.16
N GLU A 74 2.78 5.16 -18.40
CA GLU A 74 1.98 4.68 -19.53
C GLU A 74 2.30 3.25 -19.90
N GLU A 75 3.53 2.81 -19.70
CA GLU A 75 4.01 1.44 -19.94
C GLU A 75 4.11 0.62 -18.65
N GLN A 76 4.59 1.23 -17.56
CA GLN A 76 4.79 0.62 -16.25
C GLN A 76 3.78 1.14 -15.24
N HIS A 77 2.50 0.88 -15.47
CA HIS A 77 1.42 1.30 -14.58
C HIS A 77 1.29 0.39 -13.34
N ALA A 78 0.47 0.78 -12.38
CA ALA A 78 0.13 -0.08 -11.26
C ALA A 78 -0.73 -1.27 -11.70
N PHE A 79 -0.75 -2.33 -10.91
CA PHE A 79 -1.67 -3.46 -11.05
C PHE A 79 -2.81 -3.31 -10.04
N ALA A 80 -4.01 -2.97 -10.51
CA ALA A 80 -5.19 -2.89 -9.66
C ALA A 80 -5.76 -4.27 -9.39
N MET A 81 -5.80 -4.65 -8.11
CA MET A 81 -6.16 -5.98 -7.61
C MET A 81 -7.50 -5.95 -6.88
N ALA A 82 -8.20 -7.08 -6.86
CA ALA A 82 -9.51 -7.23 -6.22
C ALA A 82 -9.52 -6.94 -4.70
N SER A 83 -8.37 -7.01 -4.04
CA SER A 83 -8.20 -6.71 -2.61
C SER A 83 -6.73 -6.48 -2.27
N GLY A 84 -6.44 -5.92 -1.09
CA GLY A 84 -5.08 -5.89 -0.56
C GLY A 84 -4.46 -7.28 -0.44
N MET A 85 -5.22 -8.29 -0.04
CA MET A 85 -4.71 -9.68 0.03
C MET A 85 -4.42 -10.28 -1.35
N SER A 86 -5.12 -9.87 -2.41
CA SER A 86 -4.76 -10.25 -3.79
C SER A 86 -3.43 -9.62 -4.19
N ALA A 87 -3.14 -8.41 -3.75
CA ALA A 87 -1.84 -7.76 -3.96
C ALA A 87 -0.72 -8.51 -3.20
N VAL A 88 -0.96 -8.90 -1.94
CA VAL A 88 -0.02 -9.75 -1.19
C VAL A 88 0.22 -11.06 -1.93
N SER A 89 -0.84 -11.73 -2.42
CA SER A 89 -0.73 -13.04 -3.07
C SER A 89 0.08 -12.99 -4.36
N ILE A 90 -0.12 -11.98 -5.20
CA ILE A 90 0.59 -11.87 -6.48
C ILE A 90 2.09 -11.62 -6.28
N ILE A 91 2.46 -10.82 -5.27
CA ILE A 91 3.86 -10.59 -4.92
C ILE A 91 4.50 -11.87 -4.36
N ALA A 92 3.77 -12.59 -3.52
CA ALA A 92 4.25 -13.84 -2.93
C ALA A 92 4.51 -14.95 -3.96
N GLU A 93 3.84 -14.92 -5.13
CA GLU A 93 4.11 -15.84 -6.25
C GLU A 93 5.51 -15.67 -6.89
N LEU A 94 6.22 -14.58 -6.57
CA LEU A 94 7.62 -14.40 -6.98
C LEU A 94 8.56 -15.39 -6.28
N ALA A 95 8.24 -15.80 -5.06
CA ALA A 95 8.99 -16.80 -4.31
C ALA A 95 8.57 -18.22 -4.73
N LYS A 96 9.55 -19.07 -5.03
CA LYS A 96 9.35 -20.45 -5.50
C LYS A 96 9.76 -21.46 -4.41
N PRO A 97 9.32 -22.73 -4.48
CA PRO A 97 9.79 -23.76 -3.57
C PRO A 97 11.31 -23.82 -3.47
N GLY A 98 11.84 -23.72 -2.27
CA GLY A 98 13.28 -23.65 -1.99
C GLY A 98 13.85 -22.24 -1.83
N ASP A 99 13.09 -21.20 -2.17
CA ASP A 99 13.44 -19.82 -1.88
C ASP A 99 13.23 -19.49 -0.39
N ASN A 100 13.84 -18.39 0.06
CA ASN A 100 13.66 -17.79 1.37
C ASN A 100 12.93 -16.44 1.24
N VAL A 101 12.05 -16.16 2.20
CA VAL A 101 11.38 -14.87 2.37
C VAL A 101 11.56 -14.40 3.79
N VAL A 102 12.00 -13.15 3.96
CA VAL A 102 12.14 -12.51 5.28
C VAL A 102 11.10 -11.41 5.42
N ILE A 103 10.35 -11.43 6.51
CA ILE A 103 9.23 -10.51 6.75
C ILE A 103 9.44 -9.83 8.10
N THR A 104 9.18 -8.53 8.16
CA THR A 104 9.19 -7.88 9.48
C THR A 104 8.09 -8.44 10.36
N LYS A 105 8.36 -8.59 11.69
CA LYS A 105 7.39 -9.19 12.64
C LYS A 105 6.09 -8.40 12.74
N ASP A 106 6.22 -7.10 12.56
CA ASP A 106 5.14 -6.17 12.79
C ASP A 106 4.50 -5.78 11.45
N VAL A 107 3.65 -6.65 10.94
CA VAL A 107 2.87 -6.48 9.72
C VAL A 107 1.42 -6.89 9.94
N TYR A 108 0.56 -6.46 9.03
CA TYR A 108 -0.83 -6.87 9.01
C TYR A 108 -1.00 -8.40 9.15
N GLY A 109 -1.89 -8.81 10.07
CA GLY A 109 -2.08 -10.22 10.38
C GLY A 109 -2.47 -11.10 9.19
N GLY A 110 -3.15 -10.55 8.18
CA GLY A 110 -3.44 -11.23 6.91
C GLY A 110 -2.17 -11.61 6.16
N THR A 111 -1.19 -10.72 6.10
CA THR A 111 0.13 -10.95 5.48
C THR A 111 0.87 -12.06 6.22
N THR A 112 0.97 -11.95 7.57
CA THR A 112 1.58 -12.98 8.42
C THR A 112 0.93 -14.35 8.19
N ASN A 113 -0.40 -14.42 8.19
CA ASN A 113 -1.14 -15.68 7.99
C ASN A 113 -0.92 -16.25 6.60
N TYR A 114 -0.90 -15.39 5.55
CA TYR A 114 -0.70 -15.84 4.18
C TYR A 114 0.69 -16.49 4.00
N PHE A 115 1.73 -15.82 4.44
CA PHE A 115 3.09 -16.36 4.33
C PHE A 115 3.32 -17.58 5.23
N SER A 116 2.89 -17.54 6.48
CA SER A 116 3.14 -18.65 7.44
C SER A 116 2.29 -19.90 7.19
N LYS A 117 1.07 -19.77 6.64
CA LYS A 117 0.14 -20.89 6.45
C LYS A 117 -0.01 -21.35 5.00
N ILE A 118 0.26 -20.49 4.01
CA ILE A 118 0.07 -20.83 2.60
C ILE A 118 1.40 -20.94 1.86
N ILE A 119 2.22 -19.89 1.93
CA ILE A 119 3.50 -19.87 1.20
C ILE A 119 4.49 -20.86 1.77
N ARG A 120 4.56 -20.99 3.11
CA ARG A 120 5.41 -22.00 3.76
C ARG A 120 5.04 -23.43 3.36
N GLU A 121 3.75 -23.75 3.23
CA GLU A 121 3.29 -25.08 2.79
C GLU A 121 3.63 -25.37 1.32
N ARG A 122 3.91 -24.35 0.52
CA ARG A 122 4.38 -24.48 -0.85
C ARG A 122 5.90 -24.73 -0.95
N GLY A 123 6.60 -24.88 0.18
CA GLY A 123 8.02 -25.19 0.22
C GLY A 123 8.93 -23.97 0.18
N VAL A 124 8.42 -22.78 0.46
CA VAL A 124 9.20 -21.56 0.66
C VAL A 124 9.58 -21.46 2.14
N GLU A 125 10.82 -21.15 2.44
CA GLU A 125 11.27 -20.83 3.79
C GLU A 125 10.76 -19.43 4.16
N VAL A 126 10.07 -19.30 5.31
CA VAL A 126 9.49 -18.02 5.74
C VAL A 126 10.03 -17.68 7.13
N ASN A 127 10.75 -16.59 7.21
CA ASN A 127 11.39 -16.09 8.41
C ASN A 127 10.85 -14.72 8.81
N PHE A 128 10.78 -14.48 10.13
CA PHE A 128 10.29 -13.21 10.68
C PHE A 128 11.33 -12.63 11.64
N CYS A 129 11.71 -11.36 11.44
CA CYS A 129 12.53 -10.61 12.39
C CYS A 129 12.08 -9.16 12.48
N ASP A 130 12.56 -8.44 13.45
CA ASP A 130 12.39 -6.99 13.51
C ASP A 130 13.42 -6.33 12.58
N PHE A 131 12.97 -5.62 11.54
CA PHE A 131 13.89 -4.99 10.59
C PHE A 131 14.63 -3.76 11.16
N SER A 132 14.29 -3.28 12.35
CA SER A 132 15.14 -2.31 13.07
C SER A 132 16.39 -2.96 13.68
N ASP A 133 16.36 -4.26 13.92
CA ASP A 133 17.55 -5.07 14.25
C ASP A 133 18.24 -5.50 12.95
N HIS A 134 19.15 -4.68 12.47
CA HIS A 134 19.86 -4.91 11.21
C HIS A 134 20.77 -6.14 11.24
N GLU A 135 21.27 -6.54 12.41
CA GLU A 135 22.08 -7.76 12.56
C GLU A 135 21.20 -8.99 12.39
N ALA A 136 20.05 -9.02 13.06
CA ALA A 136 19.07 -10.10 12.92
C ALA A 136 18.52 -10.19 11.47
N LEU A 137 18.27 -9.07 10.82
CA LEU A 137 17.86 -9.04 9.41
C LEU A 137 18.97 -9.65 8.53
N ASN A 138 20.18 -9.16 8.65
CA ASN A 138 21.32 -9.62 7.85
C ASN A 138 21.62 -11.12 8.06
N ALA A 139 21.42 -11.65 9.26
CA ALA A 139 21.63 -13.07 9.57
C ALA A 139 20.60 -14.01 8.88
N LEU A 140 19.42 -13.49 8.49
CA LEU A 140 18.38 -14.26 7.81
C LEU A 140 18.44 -14.14 6.28
N LEU A 141 19.14 -13.12 5.77
CA LEU A 141 19.32 -12.93 4.33
C LEU A 141 20.41 -13.89 3.79
N ASN A 142 20.15 -14.47 2.63
CA ASN A 142 21.08 -15.35 1.93
C ASN A 142 20.79 -15.36 0.42
N GLU A 143 21.58 -16.10 -0.37
CA GLU A 143 21.45 -16.18 -1.83
C GLU A 143 20.10 -16.71 -2.33
N LYS A 144 19.33 -17.40 -1.47
CA LYS A 144 18.00 -17.89 -1.77
C LYS A 144 16.90 -16.89 -1.36
N THR A 145 17.26 -15.79 -0.71
CA THR A 145 16.27 -14.82 -0.27
C THR A 145 15.72 -14.08 -1.48
N LYS A 146 14.46 -14.31 -1.78
CA LYS A 146 13.79 -13.67 -2.93
C LYS A 146 13.11 -12.37 -2.55
N LEU A 147 12.48 -12.34 -1.38
CA LEU A 147 11.71 -11.19 -0.91
C LEU A 147 12.09 -10.83 0.53
N ALA A 148 12.22 -9.54 0.79
CA ALA A 148 12.17 -8.93 2.12
C ALA A 148 10.93 -8.05 2.19
N TRP A 149 10.02 -8.31 3.15
CA TRP A 149 8.72 -7.64 3.23
C TRP A 149 8.65 -6.75 4.47
N ILE A 150 8.32 -5.49 4.26
CA ILE A 150 8.19 -4.47 5.30
C ILE A 150 6.81 -3.78 5.23
N GLU A 151 6.32 -3.31 6.36
CA GLU A 151 5.15 -2.43 6.46
C GLU A 151 5.55 -1.21 7.30
N SER A 152 5.45 -0.01 6.74
CA SER A 152 5.91 1.22 7.40
C SER A 152 5.02 2.42 7.03
N PRO A 153 4.31 2.99 8.01
CA PRO A 153 4.15 2.58 9.40
C PRO A 153 3.48 1.21 9.54
N SER A 154 3.87 0.43 10.54
CA SER A 154 3.34 -0.92 10.76
C SER A 154 1.97 -0.91 11.44
N ASN A 155 1.20 -1.97 11.25
CA ASN A 155 -0.08 -2.21 11.91
C ASN A 155 0.02 -3.43 12.85
N PRO A 156 -0.24 -3.33 14.18
CA PRO A 156 -0.88 -2.18 14.85
C PRO A 156 0.07 -1.20 15.54
N SER A 157 1.37 -1.49 15.63
CA SER A 157 2.28 -0.80 16.57
C SER A 157 2.73 0.56 16.08
N MET A 158 2.42 0.96 14.85
CA MET A 158 2.86 2.21 14.23
C MET A 158 4.38 2.35 14.10
N LYS A 159 5.12 1.23 14.11
CA LYS A 159 6.58 1.25 14.00
C LYS A 159 7.03 1.76 12.63
N LEU A 160 8.04 2.61 12.62
CA LEU A 160 8.68 3.10 11.41
C LEU A 160 10.04 2.42 11.20
N TYR A 161 10.39 2.24 9.96
CA TYR A 161 11.66 1.68 9.54
C TYR A 161 12.36 2.63 8.56
N ASP A 162 13.67 2.78 8.65
CA ASP A 162 14.48 3.51 7.67
C ASP A 162 14.57 2.69 6.37
N LEU A 163 13.66 2.99 5.43
CA LEU A 163 13.52 2.25 4.18
C LEU A 163 14.83 2.23 3.38
N GLN A 164 15.53 3.36 3.32
CA GLN A 164 16.79 3.46 2.59
C GLN A 164 17.86 2.54 3.18
N LYS A 165 18.03 2.55 4.50
CA LYS A 165 19.03 1.72 5.17
C LYS A 165 18.72 0.23 5.04
N ILE A 166 17.43 -0.13 5.09
CA ILE A 166 17.01 -1.52 4.89
C ILE A 166 17.24 -1.95 3.44
N SER A 167 16.92 -1.09 2.45
CA SER A 167 17.19 -1.41 1.04
C SER A 167 18.68 -1.67 0.77
N GLU A 168 19.56 -0.86 1.36
CA GLU A 168 21.02 -1.04 1.25
C GLU A 168 21.50 -2.39 1.81
N ILE A 169 20.86 -2.91 2.87
CA ILE A 169 21.16 -4.24 3.43
C ILE A 169 20.63 -5.35 2.53
N VAL A 170 19.37 -5.25 2.15
CA VAL A 170 18.64 -6.29 1.40
C VAL A 170 19.24 -6.49 0.00
N HIS A 171 19.62 -5.41 -0.67
CA HIS A 171 20.17 -5.46 -2.03
C HIS A 171 21.57 -6.11 -2.10
N GLN A 172 22.31 -6.24 -0.99
CA GLN A 172 23.57 -7.01 -0.97
C GLN A 172 23.36 -8.48 -1.34
N TYR A 173 22.14 -9.00 -1.20
CA TYR A 173 21.75 -10.38 -1.48
C TYR A 173 20.91 -10.52 -2.76
N GLN A 174 20.78 -9.47 -3.58
CA GLN A 174 19.90 -9.43 -4.75
C GLN A 174 18.43 -9.75 -4.43
N THR A 175 18.04 -9.46 -3.20
CA THR A 175 16.69 -9.67 -2.67
C THR A 175 15.82 -8.44 -3.01
N LEU A 176 14.57 -8.67 -3.42
CA LEU A 176 13.61 -7.59 -3.66
C LEU A 176 13.03 -7.08 -2.34
N LEU A 177 13.09 -5.77 -2.11
CA LEU A 177 12.44 -5.13 -0.97
C LEU A 177 11.00 -4.75 -1.35
N VAL A 178 10.04 -5.30 -0.62
CA VAL A 178 8.61 -5.03 -0.75
C VAL A 178 8.15 -4.16 0.40
N ALA A 179 7.49 -3.05 0.12
CA ALA A 179 6.85 -2.21 1.13
C ALA A 179 5.33 -2.21 1.00
N ASP A 180 4.65 -2.63 2.06
CA ASP A 180 3.24 -2.29 2.24
C ASP A 180 3.15 -0.83 2.71
N SER A 181 2.69 0.03 1.81
CA SER A 181 2.59 1.48 1.99
C SER A 181 1.14 1.93 2.21
N THR A 182 0.28 1.02 2.68
CA THR A 182 -1.15 1.26 2.86
C THR A 182 -1.43 2.44 3.80
N PHE A 183 -0.69 2.56 4.92
CA PHE A 183 -0.86 3.66 5.87
C PHE A 183 -0.17 4.95 5.44
N SER A 184 0.86 4.85 4.59
CA SER A 184 1.59 6.01 4.09
C SER A 184 0.86 6.68 2.93
N THR A 185 0.40 5.93 1.94
CA THR A 185 -0.02 6.49 0.66
C THR A 185 1.10 7.29 -0.04
N PRO A 186 1.02 7.59 -1.34
CA PRO A 186 2.05 8.38 -2.02
C PRO A 186 2.17 9.84 -1.53
N PHE A 187 1.21 10.31 -0.72
CA PHE A 187 1.24 11.67 -0.14
C PHE A 187 2.01 11.75 1.18
N ILE A 188 2.29 10.62 1.83
CA ILE A 188 3.06 10.58 3.08
C ILE A 188 4.47 10.12 2.82
N THR A 189 4.64 8.96 2.16
CA THR A 189 5.96 8.41 1.82
C THR A 189 5.90 7.83 0.42
N ARG A 190 6.93 8.06 -0.38
CA ARG A 190 7.12 7.44 -1.70
C ARG A 190 8.26 6.42 -1.60
N PRO A 191 7.99 5.14 -1.33
CA PRO A 191 9.02 4.14 -1.01
C PRO A 191 10.06 3.95 -2.11
N PHE A 192 9.72 4.16 -3.39
CA PHE A 192 10.69 4.12 -4.49
C PHE A 192 11.81 5.15 -4.39
N GLU A 193 11.61 6.27 -3.68
CA GLU A 193 12.66 7.27 -3.43
C GLU A 193 13.69 6.78 -2.41
N HIS A 194 13.35 5.70 -1.69
CA HIS A 194 14.15 5.10 -0.63
C HIS A 194 14.66 3.68 -0.96
N GLY A 195 14.64 3.31 -2.26
CA GLY A 195 15.22 2.05 -2.73
C GLY A 195 14.32 0.82 -2.62
N VAL A 196 13.02 0.98 -2.37
CA VAL A 196 12.06 -0.13 -2.41
C VAL A 196 11.83 -0.55 -3.87
N ASP A 197 11.70 -1.86 -4.13
CA ASP A 197 11.52 -2.44 -5.46
C ASP A 197 10.05 -2.62 -5.82
N ILE A 198 9.23 -3.02 -4.82
CA ILE A 198 7.81 -3.27 -5.00
C ILE A 198 7.03 -2.51 -3.93
N ILE A 199 6.04 -1.74 -4.36
CA ILE A 199 5.08 -1.10 -3.46
C ILE A 199 3.76 -1.86 -3.53
N MET A 200 3.16 -2.09 -2.37
CA MET A 200 1.83 -2.63 -2.21
C MET A 200 0.94 -1.64 -1.46
N HIS A 201 -0.32 -1.54 -1.89
CA HIS A 201 -1.36 -0.82 -1.18
C HIS A 201 -2.64 -1.65 -1.04
N SER A 202 -3.27 -1.60 0.12
CA SER A 202 -4.70 -1.86 0.23
C SER A 202 -5.45 -0.56 -0.12
N THR A 203 -5.99 -0.48 -1.34
CA THR A 203 -6.73 0.71 -1.79
C THR A 203 -8.06 0.89 -1.06
N THR A 204 -8.49 -0.14 -0.34
CA THR A 204 -9.65 -0.14 0.59
C THR A 204 -9.55 0.95 1.67
N LYS A 205 -8.32 1.40 2.00
CA LYS A 205 -8.03 2.33 3.12
C LYS A 205 -8.06 3.78 2.63
N TYR A 206 -7.00 4.54 2.87
CA TYR A 206 -6.93 5.96 2.53
C TYR A 206 -7.14 6.27 1.05
N ILE A 207 -6.67 5.40 0.14
CA ILE A 207 -6.78 5.65 -1.30
C ILE A 207 -8.24 5.68 -1.72
N GLY A 208 -9.05 4.68 -1.38
CA GLY A 208 -10.50 4.70 -1.56
C GLY A 208 -11.17 5.77 -0.67
N GLY A 209 -10.90 5.72 0.62
CA GLY A 209 -11.18 6.75 1.61
C GLY A 209 -12.65 6.95 2.01
N HIS A 210 -13.59 6.16 1.48
CA HIS A 210 -15.03 6.33 1.70
C HIS A 210 -15.71 5.07 2.25
N SER A 211 -14.96 4.01 2.55
CA SER A 211 -15.46 2.73 3.09
C SER A 211 -16.52 2.02 2.21
N ASP A 212 -16.50 2.28 0.92
CA ASP A 212 -17.46 1.80 -0.08
C ASP A 212 -16.86 0.93 -1.19
N THR A 213 -15.54 0.65 -1.13
CA THR A 213 -14.82 -0.18 -2.10
C THR A 213 -13.78 -1.07 -1.44
N LEU A 214 -13.52 -2.22 -2.06
CA LEU A 214 -12.41 -3.11 -1.73
C LEU A 214 -11.41 -3.11 -2.89
N GLY A 215 -10.13 -3.11 -2.57
CA GLY A 215 -9.12 -3.21 -3.61
C GLY A 215 -7.70 -3.27 -3.07
N GLY A 216 -6.79 -3.56 -3.98
CA GLY A 216 -5.34 -3.51 -3.77
C GLY A 216 -4.64 -2.92 -4.97
N ALA A 217 -3.38 -2.58 -4.81
CA ALA A 217 -2.51 -2.20 -5.92
C ALA A 217 -1.10 -2.70 -5.68
N VAL A 218 -0.40 -3.05 -6.76
CA VAL A 218 1.02 -3.40 -6.77
C VAL A 218 1.73 -2.53 -7.80
N LEU A 219 2.92 -2.05 -7.47
CA LEU A 219 3.75 -1.25 -8.38
C LEU A 219 5.20 -1.71 -8.30
N CYS A 220 5.89 -1.62 -9.42
CA CYS A 220 7.35 -1.78 -9.51
C CYS A 220 7.89 -0.92 -10.65
N LYS A 221 9.20 -0.58 -10.59
CA LYS A 221 9.88 0.21 -11.65
C LYS A 221 10.64 -0.65 -12.64
N ASP A 222 11.03 -1.84 -12.24
CA ASP A 222 11.76 -2.77 -13.11
C ASP A 222 10.84 -3.34 -14.19
N ALA A 223 11.25 -3.30 -15.44
CA ALA A 223 10.42 -3.68 -16.59
C ALA A 223 10.18 -5.21 -16.65
N GLU A 224 11.18 -6.02 -16.34
CA GLU A 224 11.06 -7.49 -16.37
C GLU A 224 10.15 -7.97 -15.23
N LEU A 225 10.31 -7.37 -14.06
CA LEU A 225 9.44 -7.62 -12.90
C LEU A 225 8.00 -7.19 -13.19
N HIS A 226 7.82 -6.04 -13.86
CA HIS A 226 6.50 -5.57 -14.29
C HIS A 226 5.82 -6.57 -15.24
N GLU A 227 6.51 -7.07 -16.25
CA GLU A 227 5.97 -8.10 -17.16
C GLU A 227 5.59 -9.38 -16.42
N THR A 228 6.41 -9.81 -15.47
CA THR A 228 6.14 -10.99 -14.63
C THR A 228 4.88 -10.81 -13.78
N LEU A 229 4.75 -9.67 -13.09
CA LEU A 229 3.58 -9.36 -12.26
C LEU A 229 2.32 -9.18 -13.12
N MET A 230 2.46 -8.58 -14.31
CA MET A 230 1.37 -8.46 -15.27
C MET A 230 0.86 -9.83 -15.74
N LEU A 231 1.77 -10.76 -16.01
CA LEU A 231 1.41 -12.13 -16.33
C LEU A 231 0.64 -12.79 -15.18
N TYR A 232 1.13 -12.67 -13.95
CA TYR A 232 0.46 -13.24 -12.77
C TYR A 232 -0.92 -12.63 -12.52
N GLN A 233 -1.07 -11.30 -12.64
CA GLN A 233 -2.37 -10.64 -12.54
C GLN A 233 -3.36 -11.17 -13.58
N ARG A 234 -2.95 -11.22 -14.85
CA ARG A 234 -3.80 -11.61 -15.97
C ARG A 234 -4.21 -13.08 -15.90
N GLN A 235 -3.30 -13.98 -15.53
CA GLN A 235 -3.58 -15.41 -15.45
C GLN A 235 -4.26 -15.80 -14.13
N GLY A 236 -3.88 -15.19 -13.01
CA GLY A 236 -4.53 -15.38 -11.72
C GLY A 236 -5.93 -14.80 -11.65
N GLY A 237 -6.20 -13.74 -12.43
CA GLY A 237 -7.52 -13.16 -12.63
C GLY A 237 -8.07 -12.33 -11.47
N ALA A 238 -7.31 -12.11 -10.41
CA ALA A 238 -7.73 -11.32 -9.24
C ALA A 238 -7.65 -9.81 -9.48
N ILE A 239 -8.22 -9.34 -10.58
CA ILE A 239 -8.26 -7.95 -11.01
C ILE A 239 -9.32 -7.14 -10.26
N MET A 240 -9.08 -5.84 -10.09
CA MET A 240 -10.10 -4.92 -9.59
C MET A 240 -11.23 -4.75 -10.61
N SER A 241 -12.48 -4.72 -10.13
CA SER A 241 -13.64 -4.46 -11.00
C SER A 241 -13.59 -3.04 -11.57
N PRO A 242 -14.21 -2.79 -12.74
CA PRO A 242 -14.32 -1.42 -13.26
C PRO A 242 -15.04 -0.47 -12.30
N PHE A 243 -16.04 -0.96 -11.57
CA PHE A 243 -16.78 -0.14 -10.63
C PHE A 243 -15.95 0.26 -9.41
N ASP A 244 -15.23 -0.70 -8.81
CA ASP A 244 -14.30 -0.40 -7.72
C ASP A 244 -13.17 0.52 -8.21
N SER A 245 -12.65 0.29 -9.41
CA SER A 245 -11.61 1.15 -10.01
C SER A 245 -12.08 2.59 -10.17
N TYR A 246 -13.34 2.81 -10.57
CA TYR A 246 -13.94 4.13 -10.67
C TYR A 246 -14.06 4.81 -9.29
N LEU A 247 -14.51 4.08 -8.26
CA LEU A 247 -14.63 4.60 -6.90
C LEU A 247 -13.26 4.93 -6.30
N VAL A 248 -12.28 4.06 -6.47
CA VAL A 248 -10.91 4.27 -6.00
C VAL A 248 -10.26 5.46 -6.73
N GLN A 249 -10.44 5.58 -8.04
CA GLN A 249 -9.98 6.75 -8.80
C GLN A 249 -10.61 8.05 -8.29
N ARG A 250 -11.91 8.03 -8.00
CA ARG A 250 -12.60 9.17 -7.40
C ARG A 250 -12.04 9.50 -6.01
N GLY A 251 -11.68 8.49 -5.22
CA GLY A 251 -11.00 8.63 -3.93
C GLY A 251 -9.64 9.33 -4.06
N LEU A 252 -8.86 9.00 -5.10
CA LEU A 252 -7.56 9.63 -5.37
C LEU A 252 -7.68 11.15 -5.57
N TYR A 253 -8.75 11.64 -6.18
CA TYR A 253 -8.92 13.08 -6.44
C TYR A 253 -8.89 13.94 -5.17
N THR A 254 -9.27 13.38 -4.04
CA THR A 254 -9.29 14.07 -2.75
C THR A 254 -8.27 13.54 -1.75
N LEU A 255 -7.38 12.63 -2.17
CA LEU A 255 -6.43 11.98 -1.26
C LEU A 255 -5.52 13.00 -0.57
N GLY A 256 -4.89 13.91 -1.31
CA GLY A 256 -4.00 14.91 -0.74
C GLY A 256 -4.63 15.79 0.33
N PRO A 257 -5.75 16.48 0.05
CA PRO A 257 -6.50 17.24 1.07
C PRO A 257 -6.92 16.41 2.29
N ARG A 258 -7.34 15.14 2.08
CA ARG A 258 -7.72 14.24 3.18
C ARG A 258 -6.51 13.86 4.05
N ILE A 259 -5.40 13.46 3.45
CA ILE A 259 -4.17 13.10 4.18
C ILE A 259 -3.66 14.28 5.01
N LYS A 260 -3.64 15.48 4.43
CA LYS A 260 -3.27 16.68 5.17
C LYS A 260 -4.16 16.89 6.41
N LEU A 261 -5.48 16.87 6.23
CA LEU A 261 -6.41 17.08 7.33
C LEU A 261 -6.38 15.94 8.37
N HIS A 262 -6.22 14.69 7.93
CA HIS A 262 -6.04 13.55 8.82
C HIS A 262 -4.79 13.72 9.69
N SER A 263 -3.67 14.13 9.10
CA SER A 263 -2.41 14.34 9.80
C SER A 263 -2.51 15.50 10.82
N GLU A 264 -3.13 16.61 10.43
CA GLU A 264 -3.36 17.73 11.33
C GLU A 264 -4.25 17.37 12.52
N ASN A 265 -5.31 16.60 12.28
CA ASN A 265 -6.22 16.17 13.33
C ASN A 265 -5.58 15.12 14.26
N ALA A 266 -4.85 14.15 13.67
CA ALA A 266 -4.16 13.12 14.43
C ALA A 266 -3.06 13.73 15.31
N HIS A 267 -2.33 14.71 14.81
CA HIS A 267 -1.30 15.40 15.60
C HIS A 267 -1.90 16.06 16.85
N LYS A 268 -2.94 16.87 16.68
CA LYS A 268 -3.64 17.52 17.81
C LYS A 268 -4.20 16.50 18.82
N LEU A 269 -4.74 15.40 18.31
CA LEU A 269 -5.26 14.33 19.18
C LEU A 269 -4.11 13.62 19.91
N ALA A 270 -2.99 13.37 19.24
CA ALA A 270 -1.82 12.75 19.84
C ALA A 270 -1.23 13.62 20.97
N GLU A 271 -1.06 14.93 20.74
CA GLU A 271 -0.63 15.88 21.77
C GLU A 271 -1.59 15.90 22.99
N TYR A 272 -2.90 15.84 22.74
CA TYR A 272 -3.90 15.77 23.82
C TYR A 272 -3.78 14.46 24.62
N LEU A 273 -3.65 13.33 23.94
CA LEU A 273 -3.55 12.01 24.57
C LEU A 273 -2.23 11.80 25.31
N GLU A 274 -1.12 12.34 24.81
CA GLU A 274 0.20 12.28 25.47
C GLU A 274 0.16 12.92 26.86
N ASN A 275 -0.66 13.94 27.05
CA ASN A 275 -0.83 14.63 28.33
C ASN A 275 -1.95 14.06 29.21
N SER A 276 -2.57 12.94 28.81
CA SER A 276 -3.68 12.33 29.56
C SER A 276 -3.17 11.34 30.62
N GLU A 277 -3.66 11.47 31.87
CA GLU A 277 -3.38 10.53 32.97
C GLU A 277 -3.91 9.09 32.72
N HIS A 278 -4.68 8.90 31.66
CA HIS A 278 -5.27 7.61 31.29
C HIS A 278 -4.45 6.86 30.23
N ILE A 279 -3.45 7.51 29.65
CA ILE A 279 -2.62 6.99 28.56
C ILE A 279 -1.19 6.74 29.08
N LYS A 280 -0.79 5.47 29.04
CA LYS A 280 0.56 5.03 29.43
C LYS A 280 1.62 5.35 28.38
N GLU A 281 1.27 5.13 27.13
CA GLU A 281 2.18 5.32 25.98
C GLU A 281 1.35 5.66 24.74
N ILE A 282 1.84 6.57 23.92
CA ILE A 282 1.27 6.88 22.61
C ILE A 282 2.35 6.74 21.53
N ARG A 283 1.99 6.14 20.40
CA ARG A 283 2.86 5.97 19.23
C ARG A 283 2.23 6.67 18.05
N TYR A 284 2.77 7.83 17.75
CA TYR A 284 2.39 8.63 16.60
C TYR A 284 3.64 9.29 15.99
N PRO A 285 3.91 9.08 14.69
CA PRO A 285 5.14 9.56 14.05
C PRO A 285 5.40 11.06 14.17
N GLY A 286 4.34 11.86 14.35
CA GLY A 286 4.43 13.30 14.45
C GLY A 286 4.82 13.85 15.83
N LEU A 287 4.84 13.04 16.88
CA LEU A 287 5.28 13.47 18.21
C LEU A 287 6.81 13.44 18.31
N GLU A 288 7.42 14.51 18.88
CA GLU A 288 8.87 14.56 19.10
C GLU A 288 9.39 13.45 20.03
N GLY A 289 8.54 13.00 20.97
CA GLY A 289 8.84 11.88 21.89
C GLY A 289 8.67 10.49 21.26
N TYR A 290 8.24 10.38 20.02
CA TYR A 290 8.09 9.10 19.35
C TYR A 290 9.47 8.48 19.01
N GLU A 291 9.66 7.19 19.35
CA GLU A 291 10.94 6.47 19.25
C GLU A 291 11.67 6.63 17.89
N ASN A 292 10.90 6.70 16.79
CA ASN A 292 11.42 6.79 15.43
C ASN A 292 11.07 8.12 14.74
N HIS A 293 10.91 9.20 15.51
CA HIS A 293 10.54 10.51 14.99
C HIS A 293 11.53 11.03 13.93
N GLU A 294 12.83 10.80 14.12
CA GLU A 294 13.87 11.20 13.15
C GLU A 294 13.69 10.48 11.80
N ILE A 295 13.28 9.21 11.83
CA ILE A 295 12.95 8.47 10.61
C ILE A 295 11.70 9.06 9.94
N ALA A 296 10.68 9.42 10.74
CA ALA A 296 9.47 10.08 10.22
C ALA A 296 9.82 11.39 9.51
N VAL A 297 10.58 12.26 10.15
CA VAL A 297 11.00 13.55 9.58
C VAL A 297 11.84 13.37 8.30
N LYS A 298 12.65 12.32 8.24
CA LYS A 298 13.52 12.02 7.07
C LYS A 298 12.72 11.59 5.83
N GLN A 299 11.66 10.77 6.00
CA GLN A 299 11.05 10.04 4.88
C GLN A 299 9.56 10.31 4.67
N MET A 300 8.90 11.12 5.53
CA MET A 300 7.46 11.37 5.46
C MET A 300 7.18 12.86 5.22
N ASP A 301 6.33 13.17 4.23
CA ASP A 301 5.85 14.54 3.99
C ASP A 301 4.73 14.95 4.97
N TYR A 302 3.98 13.95 5.50
CA TYR A 302 2.95 14.06 6.54
C TYR A 302 3.06 12.87 7.48
N PHE A 303 2.55 12.97 8.70
CA PHE A 303 2.65 11.89 9.69
C PHE A 303 1.45 10.94 9.71
N GLY A 304 0.47 11.17 8.84
CA GLY A 304 -0.70 10.32 8.69
C GLY A 304 -1.78 10.52 9.76
N GLY A 305 -2.85 9.77 9.63
CA GLY A 305 -4.02 9.85 10.51
C GLY A 305 -4.16 8.67 11.48
N MET A 306 -3.15 7.80 11.57
CA MET A 306 -3.17 6.62 12.43
C MET A 306 -2.22 6.80 13.62
N MET A 307 -2.65 6.35 14.79
CA MET A 307 -1.84 6.26 15.99
C MET A 307 -2.20 5.01 16.76
N SER A 308 -1.31 4.53 17.60
CA SER A 308 -1.60 3.51 18.61
C SER A 308 -1.25 4.04 19.99
N PHE A 309 -1.96 3.56 21.01
CA PHE A 309 -1.68 3.94 22.39
C PHE A 309 -2.03 2.81 23.35
N TYR A 310 -1.39 2.81 24.50
CA TYR A 310 -1.62 1.91 25.61
C TYR A 310 -2.31 2.68 26.73
N LEU A 311 -3.36 2.07 27.28
CA LEU A 311 -4.08 2.60 28.44
C LEU A 311 -3.30 2.29 29.73
N GLU A 312 -3.49 3.12 30.76
CA GLU A 312 -3.03 2.81 32.11
C GLU A 312 -3.73 1.53 32.63
N GLU A 313 -3.04 0.79 33.53
CA GLU A 313 -3.50 -0.52 34.00
C GLU A 313 -4.84 -0.48 34.74
N ASN A 314 -5.19 0.66 35.34
CA ASN A 314 -6.46 0.87 36.05
C ASN A 314 -7.64 1.17 35.11
N ILE A 315 -7.40 1.35 33.82
CA ILE A 315 -8.44 1.66 32.84
C ILE A 315 -9.03 0.38 32.26
N ASN A 316 -10.34 0.24 32.34
CA ASN A 316 -11.05 -0.89 31.77
C ASN A 316 -11.10 -0.77 30.23
N GLN A 317 -10.27 -1.56 29.56
CA GLN A 317 -10.13 -1.55 28.10
C GLN A 317 -11.44 -1.88 27.38
N GLU A 318 -12.24 -2.82 27.92
CA GLU A 318 -13.53 -3.18 27.31
C GLU A 318 -14.52 -2.02 27.37
N LYS A 319 -14.59 -1.31 28.51
CA LYS A 319 -15.41 -0.10 28.62
C LYS A 319 -14.97 0.99 27.67
N PHE A 320 -13.65 1.20 27.54
CA PHE A 320 -13.10 2.17 26.59
C PHE A 320 -13.51 1.82 25.16
N CYS A 321 -13.41 0.55 24.77
CA CYS A 321 -13.82 0.07 23.45
C CYS A 321 -15.34 0.12 23.24
N LEU A 322 -16.15 -0.04 24.29
CA LEU A 322 -17.63 -0.02 24.21
C LEU A 322 -18.21 1.40 24.17
N LEU A 323 -17.47 2.41 24.62
CA LEU A 323 -17.81 3.81 24.38
C LEU A 323 -17.68 4.21 22.91
N TYR A 324 -17.23 3.30 22.10
CA TYR A 324 -17.09 3.46 20.67
C TYR A 324 -18.46 3.44 19.99
N THR A 325 -18.98 4.60 19.73
CA THR A 325 -20.20 4.85 18.95
C THR A 325 -19.87 5.24 17.51
N SER A 326 -18.69 4.88 17.02
CA SER A 326 -18.30 5.19 15.65
C SER A 326 -19.20 4.47 14.66
N PRO A 327 -19.63 5.14 13.61
CA PRO A 327 -20.39 4.52 12.53
C PRO A 327 -19.60 3.46 11.73
N SER A 328 -18.30 3.28 11.99
CA SER A 328 -17.48 2.25 11.32
C SER A 328 -17.11 1.10 12.26
N PRO A 329 -17.84 -0.02 12.22
CA PRO A 329 -17.46 -1.24 12.95
C PRO A 329 -16.10 -1.82 12.52
N ARG A 330 -15.55 -1.37 11.40
CA ARG A 330 -14.29 -1.86 10.82
C ARG A 330 -13.05 -1.34 11.55
N ASP A 331 -13.08 -0.10 12.01
CA ASP A 331 -11.97 0.48 12.76
C ASP A 331 -11.83 -0.19 14.13
N ALA A 332 -12.95 -0.58 14.75
CA ALA A 332 -12.98 -1.36 15.98
C ALA A 332 -12.43 -2.81 15.81
N THR A 333 -12.55 -3.38 14.61
CA THR A 333 -12.07 -4.75 14.34
C THR A 333 -10.55 -4.80 14.16
N LEU A 334 -9.94 -3.73 13.67
CA LEU A 334 -8.49 -3.61 13.55
C LEU A 334 -7.81 -3.46 14.93
N SER A 335 -8.47 -2.83 15.89
CA SER A 335 -7.97 -2.68 17.27
C SER A 335 -8.16 -3.92 18.16
N ARG A 336 -8.88 -4.94 17.70
CA ARG A 336 -9.21 -6.15 18.47
C ARG A 336 -8.36 -7.37 18.16
N MET A 337 -7.28 -7.25 17.42
CA MET A 337 -6.37 -8.38 17.27
C MET A 337 -5.62 -8.61 18.58
N PRO A 338 -5.85 -9.72 19.32
CA PRO A 338 -5.03 -10.03 20.48
C PRO A 338 -3.61 -10.27 20.03
N SER A 339 -2.67 -9.69 20.73
CA SER A 339 -1.24 -9.92 20.58
C SER A 339 -0.80 -11.31 21.07
N SER A 340 -1.72 -12.28 21.16
CA SER A 340 -1.43 -13.63 21.62
C SER A 340 -2.27 -14.65 20.88
N ALA A 341 -1.73 -15.19 19.82
CA ALA A 341 -1.90 -16.57 19.39
C ALA A 341 -0.73 -16.96 18.49
#